data_c1836474b29cdb4bce365d49f892c8ac
#
_entry.id   c1836474b29cdb4bce365d49f892c8ac
#
_cell.length_a   1.000
_cell.length_b   1.000
_cell.length_c   1.000
_cell.angle_alpha   90.00
_cell.angle_beta   90.00
_cell.angle_gamma   90.00
#
_symmetry.space_group_name_H-M   'P 1'
#
loop_
_entity.id
_entity.type
_entity.pdbx_description
1 polymer ?
#
loop_
_entity_poly.entity_id
_entity_poly.type
_entity_poly.pdbx_seq_one_letter_code
_entity_poly.pdbx_strand_id
1 'polypeptide(L)'
;PDVEGGYYLLGRALFAAGQYQEVVDLAEAAVAASGEDYNVYVPLHNALGALGKREALRNAVQQRILVLEAHLRKSPEDARGRTLLATDYAHVDRGDDAAREATLAMALRPNDAMVMYNVACVFGQLGKKDEALEALRKAKDAGEEDATWARRDPDLAVLHGDPEFEKLYPPTAAE
;
A
#
# COMPACT_ATOMS: atom_id res chain seq x y z
N PRO A 1 6.70 0.98 -23.47
CA PRO A 1 6.90 2.44 -23.57
C PRO A 1 8.33 2.80 -23.21
N ASP A 2 8.96 3.67 -24.03
CA ASP A 2 10.38 4.06 -23.91
C ASP A 2 10.61 5.23 -22.94
N VAL A 3 9.64 5.49 -22.06
CA VAL A 3 9.68 6.59 -21.10
C VAL A 3 9.77 6.02 -19.69
N GLU A 4 10.67 6.57 -18.87
CA GLU A 4 10.80 6.22 -17.46
C GLU A 4 9.42 6.33 -16.77
N GLY A 5 9.04 5.29 -16.02
CA GLY A 5 7.71 5.18 -15.42
C GLY A 5 6.55 4.92 -16.38
N GLY A 6 6.80 4.80 -17.69
CA GLY A 6 5.75 4.61 -18.70
C GLY A 6 4.90 3.36 -18.47
N TYR A 7 5.51 2.26 -18.07
CA TYR A 7 4.76 1.03 -17.73
C TYR A 7 3.87 1.20 -16.50
N TYR A 8 4.34 1.90 -15.48
CA TYR A 8 3.54 2.21 -14.30
C TYR A 8 2.32 3.07 -14.64
N LEU A 9 2.51 4.14 -15.42
CA LEU A 9 1.43 5.04 -15.83
C LEU A 9 0.41 4.34 -16.72
N LEU A 10 0.87 3.53 -17.68
CA LEU A 10 0.00 2.73 -18.54
C LEU A 10 -0.80 1.72 -17.73
N GLY A 11 -0.15 0.98 -16.84
CA GLY A 11 -0.81 0.01 -15.98
C GLY A 11 -1.86 0.65 -15.08
N ARG A 12 -1.61 1.84 -14.55
CA ARG A 12 -2.60 2.61 -13.78
C ARG A 12 -3.80 3.05 -14.63
N ALA A 13 -3.56 3.51 -15.85
CA ALA A 13 -4.62 3.92 -16.77
C ALA A 13 -5.51 2.74 -17.16
N LEU A 14 -4.92 1.60 -17.49
CA LEU A 14 -5.65 0.36 -17.78
C LEU A 14 -6.45 -0.13 -16.58
N PHE A 15 -5.86 -0.10 -15.38
CA PHE A 15 -6.57 -0.44 -14.15
C PHE A 15 -7.77 0.47 -13.90
N ALA A 16 -7.61 1.78 -14.03
CA ALA A 16 -8.69 2.76 -13.86
C ALA A 16 -9.81 2.57 -14.91
N ALA A 17 -9.49 2.07 -16.11
CA ALA A 17 -10.45 1.70 -17.15
C ALA A 17 -11.13 0.34 -16.92
N GLY A 18 -10.79 -0.39 -15.82
CA GLY A 18 -11.32 -1.72 -15.56
C GLY A 18 -10.70 -2.83 -16.41
N GLN A 19 -9.66 -2.54 -17.18
CA GLN A 19 -8.98 -3.46 -18.08
C GLN A 19 -7.94 -4.31 -17.34
N TYR A 20 -8.38 -5.01 -16.30
CA TYR A 20 -7.48 -5.72 -15.37
C TYR A 20 -6.65 -6.81 -16.03
N GLN A 21 -7.22 -7.53 -17.01
CA GLN A 21 -6.47 -8.57 -17.72
C GLN A 21 -5.35 -7.95 -18.57
N GLU A 22 -5.58 -6.81 -19.20
CA GLU A 22 -4.57 -6.11 -19.98
C GLU A 22 -3.40 -5.61 -19.11
N VAL A 23 -3.68 -5.22 -17.84
CA VAL A 23 -2.62 -4.92 -16.86
C VAL A 23 -1.76 -6.14 -16.60
N VAL A 24 -2.37 -7.32 -16.42
CA VAL A 24 -1.64 -8.58 -16.20
C VAL A 24 -0.82 -8.98 -17.42
N ASP A 25 -1.39 -8.85 -18.61
CA ASP A 25 -0.69 -9.18 -19.88
C ASP A 25 0.49 -8.22 -20.15
N LEU A 26 0.40 -6.97 -19.69
CA LEU A 26 1.48 -5.99 -19.78
C LEU A 26 2.63 -6.28 -18.80
N ALA A 27 2.36 -6.99 -17.70
CA ALA A 27 3.27 -7.11 -16.57
C ALA A 27 4.62 -7.76 -16.93
N GLU A 28 4.62 -8.80 -17.77
CA GLU A 28 5.85 -9.48 -18.19
C GLU A 28 6.79 -8.49 -18.91
N ALA A 29 6.25 -7.72 -19.86
CA ALA A 29 7.01 -6.71 -20.59
C ALA A 29 7.46 -5.57 -19.67
N ALA A 30 6.61 -5.17 -18.72
CA ALA A 30 6.92 -4.13 -17.74
C ALA A 30 8.09 -4.53 -16.83
N VAL A 31 8.05 -5.74 -16.28
CA VAL A 31 9.11 -6.29 -15.42
C VAL A 31 10.41 -6.48 -16.21
N ALA A 32 10.34 -6.99 -17.45
CA ALA A 32 11.52 -7.16 -18.29
C ALA A 32 12.20 -5.83 -18.64
N ALA A 33 11.42 -4.77 -18.86
CA ALA A 33 11.94 -3.45 -19.24
C ALA A 33 12.34 -2.58 -18.04
N SER A 34 11.73 -2.76 -16.87
CA SER A 34 11.84 -1.88 -15.70
C SER A 34 11.95 -2.67 -14.39
N GLY A 35 12.63 -3.81 -14.42
CA GLY A 35 12.63 -4.78 -13.32
C GLY A 35 13.16 -4.29 -11.97
N GLU A 36 13.90 -3.18 -11.94
CA GLU A 36 14.32 -2.51 -10.69
C GLU A 36 13.31 -1.46 -10.20
N ASP A 37 12.29 -1.09 -11.00
CA ASP A 37 11.23 -0.16 -10.61
C ASP A 37 10.08 -0.89 -9.91
N TYR A 38 10.05 -0.81 -8.59
CA TYR A 38 8.98 -1.43 -7.79
C TYR A 38 7.58 -0.90 -8.12
N ASN A 39 7.46 0.28 -8.76
CA ASN A 39 6.16 0.86 -9.09
C ASN A 39 5.40 0.06 -10.15
N VAL A 40 6.09 -0.66 -11.04
CA VAL A 40 5.42 -1.49 -12.06
C VAL A 40 4.56 -2.61 -11.45
N TYR A 41 4.89 -3.03 -10.24
CA TYR A 41 4.11 -4.04 -9.51
C TYR A 41 2.81 -3.49 -8.90
N VAL A 42 2.67 -2.17 -8.69
CA VAL A 42 1.48 -1.59 -8.04
C VAL A 42 0.21 -1.87 -8.83
N PRO A 43 0.10 -1.50 -10.12
CA PRO A 43 -1.09 -1.82 -10.91
C PRO A 43 -1.29 -3.33 -11.10
N LEU A 44 -0.20 -4.11 -11.19
CA LEU A 44 -0.26 -5.57 -11.30
C LEU A 44 -0.92 -6.21 -10.08
N HIS A 45 -0.49 -5.85 -8.86
CA HIS A 45 -1.08 -6.36 -7.62
C HIS A 45 -2.57 -6.06 -7.54
N ASN A 46 -2.94 -4.81 -7.84
CA ASN A 46 -4.34 -4.39 -7.83
C ASN A 46 -5.18 -5.17 -8.84
N ALA A 47 -4.66 -5.39 -10.06
CA ALA A 47 -5.36 -6.14 -11.10
C ALA A 47 -5.50 -7.63 -10.75
N LEU A 48 -4.44 -8.25 -10.21
CA LEU A 48 -4.48 -9.65 -9.77
C LEU A 48 -5.47 -9.83 -8.60
N GLY A 49 -5.52 -8.87 -7.68
CA GLY A 49 -6.52 -8.83 -6.60
C GLY A 49 -7.94 -8.73 -7.13
N ALA A 50 -8.21 -7.78 -8.03
CA ALA A 50 -9.53 -7.58 -8.67
C ALA A 50 -9.99 -8.80 -9.46
N LEU A 51 -9.06 -9.54 -10.09
CA LEU A 51 -9.34 -10.78 -10.82
C LEU A 51 -9.41 -12.02 -9.92
N GLY A 52 -9.16 -11.91 -8.62
CA GLY A 52 -9.13 -13.03 -7.69
C GLY A 52 -8.00 -14.04 -7.92
N LYS A 53 -6.94 -13.66 -8.64
CA LYS A 53 -5.79 -14.51 -8.99
C LYS A 53 -4.80 -14.63 -7.83
N ARG A 54 -5.22 -15.28 -6.74
CA ARG A 54 -4.50 -15.31 -5.46
C ARG A 54 -3.06 -15.83 -5.54
N GLU A 55 -2.82 -16.91 -6.29
CA GLU A 55 -1.48 -17.49 -6.42
C GLU A 55 -0.53 -16.56 -7.18
N ALA A 56 -1.00 -16.01 -8.32
CA ALA A 56 -0.24 -15.05 -9.10
C ALA A 56 0.06 -13.78 -8.28
N LEU A 57 -0.91 -13.29 -7.50
CA LEU A 57 -0.71 -12.16 -6.59
C LEU A 57 0.38 -12.45 -5.56
N ARG A 58 0.34 -13.63 -4.90
CA ARG A 58 1.36 -14.02 -3.93
C ARG A 58 2.76 -14.05 -4.55
N ASN A 59 2.88 -14.58 -5.77
CA ASN A 59 4.15 -14.61 -6.49
C ASN A 59 4.63 -13.19 -6.83
N ALA A 60 3.75 -12.31 -7.30
CA ALA A 60 4.07 -10.92 -7.60
C ALA A 60 4.48 -10.13 -6.34
N VAL A 61 3.83 -10.37 -5.20
CA VAL A 61 4.21 -9.80 -3.89
C VAL A 61 5.64 -10.21 -3.53
N GLN A 62 5.97 -11.50 -3.64
CA GLN A 62 7.33 -11.98 -3.33
C GLN A 62 8.39 -11.35 -4.24
N GLN A 63 8.09 -11.17 -5.53
CA GLN A 63 9.00 -10.50 -6.46
C GLN A 63 9.19 -9.03 -6.08
N ARG A 64 8.12 -8.29 -5.75
CA ARG A 64 8.22 -6.90 -5.32
C ARG A 64 9.01 -6.76 -4.03
N ILE A 65 8.87 -7.67 -3.07
CA ILE A 65 9.70 -7.68 -1.85
C ILE A 65 11.19 -7.67 -2.22
N LEU A 66 11.63 -8.56 -3.10
CA LEU A 66 13.04 -8.63 -3.52
C LEU A 66 13.52 -7.32 -4.16
N VAL A 67 12.69 -6.73 -5.03
CA VAL A 67 13.00 -5.45 -5.69
C VAL A 67 13.07 -4.32 -4.66
N LEU A 68 12.09 -4.23 -3.75
CA LEU A 68 12.05 -3.20 -2.71
C LEU A 68 13.21 -3.34 -1.72
N GLU A 69 13.54 -4.55 -1.28
CA GLU A 69 14.70 -4.79 -0.42
C GLU A 69 16.01 -4.35 -1.09
N ALA A 70 16.16 -4.60 -2.41
CA ALA A 70 17.32 -4.17 -3.17
C ALA A 70 17.35 -2.64 -3.35
N HIS A 71 16.21 -2.03 -3.64
CA HIS A 71 16.06 -0.59 -3.77
C HIS A 71 16.38 0.13 -2.45
N LEU A 72 15.82 -0.31 -1.34
CA LEU A 72 15.98 0.33 -0.04
C LEU A 72 17.39 0.18 0.57
N ARG A 73 18.21 -0.77 0.07
CA ARG A 73 19.65 -0.78 0.38
C ARG A 73 20.39 0.38 -0.28
N LYS A 74 19.92 0.87 -1.44
CA LYS A 74 20.51 2.00 -2.19
C LYS A 74 19.90 3.35 -1.76
N SER A 75 18.60 3.34 -1.42
CA SER A 75 17.80 4.53 -1.10
C SER A 75 17.01 4.31 0.21
N PRO A 76 17.69 4.26 1.37
CA PRO A 76 17.07 3.93 2.65
C PRO A 76 16.07 4.98 3.14
N GLU A 77 16.06 6.19 2.56
CA GLU A 77 15.17 7.31 2.84
C GLU A 77 13.85 7.29 2.06
N ASP A 78 13.65 6.31 1.16
CA ASP A 78 12.40 6.20 0.40
C ASP A 78 11.25 5.67 1.28
N ALA A 79 10.52 6.61 1.88
CA ALA A 79 9.39 6.30 2.75
C ALA A 79 8.25 5.57 2.01
N ARG A 80 8.03 5.88 0.72
CA ARG A 80 7.03 5.18 -0.10
C ARG A 80 7.43 3.73 -0.33
N GLY A 81 8.68 3.49 -0.70
CA GLY A 81 9.22 2.13 -0.86
C GLY A 81 9.08 1.33 0.43
N ARG A 82 9.40 1.93 1.59
CA ARG A 82 9.23 1.29 2.90
C ARG A 82 7.77 0.96 3.21
N THR A 83 6.84 1.85 2.92
CA THR A 83 5.40 1.60 3.14
C THR A 83 4.91 0.42 2.30
N LEU A 84 5.30 0.37 1.02
CA LEU A 84 4.95 -0.75 0.14
C LEU A 84 5.59 -2.07 0.60
N LEU A 85 6.84 -2.03 1.07
CA LEU A 85 7.51 -3.21 1.61
C LEU A 85 6.85 -3.69 2.91
N ALA A 86 6.43 -2.76 3.79
CA ALA A 86 5.69 -3.08 5.00
C ALA A 86 4.36 -3.78 4.68
N THR A 87 3.60 -3.27 3.71
CA THR A 87 2.36 -3.88 3.24
C THR A 87 2.62 -5.30 2.70
N ASP A 88 3.66 -5.47 1.89
CA ASP A 88 4.00 -6.78 1.34
C ASP A 88 4.42 -7.79 2.43
N TYR A 89 5.21 -7.36 3.41
CA TYR A 89 5.57 -8.20 4.54
C TYR A 89 4.34 -8.64 5.36
N ALA A 90 3.37 -7.74 5.56
CA ALA A 90 2.12 -8.09 6.23
C ALA A 90 1.35 -9.18 5.45
N HIS A 91 1.33 -9.09 4.13
CA HIS A 91 0.67 -10.08 3.26
C HIS A 91 1.34 -11.47 3.22
N VAL A 92 2.61 -11.56 3.61
CA VAL A 92 3.36 -12.83 3.65
C VAL A 92 3.70 -13.28 5.07
N ASP A 93 2.91 -12.82 6.05
CA ASP A 93 3.01 -13.19 7.47
C ASP A 93 4.37 -12.84 8.13
N ARG A 94 5.09 -11.82 7.60
CA ARG A 94 6.32 -11.26 8.16
C ARG A 94 6.01 -10.03 9.03
N GLY A 95 5.19 -10.20 10.06
CA GLY A 95 4.62 -9.12 10.87
C GLY A 95 5.65 -8.21 11.55
N ASP A 96 6.74 -8.76 12.09
CA ASP A 96 7.79 -7.97 12.73
C ASP A 96 8.56 -7.10 11.73
N ASP A 97 8.82 -7.63 10.53
CA ASP A 97 9.44 -6.89 9.44
C ASP A 97 8.50 -5.79 8.94
N ALA A 98 7.21 -6.09 8.77
CA ALA A 98 6.19 -5.11 8.39
C ALA A 98 6.12 -3.95 9.38
N ALA A 99 6.04 -4.24 10.68
CA ALA A 99 6.00 -3.21 11.73
C ALA A 99 7.26 -2.34 11.74
N ARG A 100 8.43 -2.93 11.53
CA ARG A 100 9.70 -2.20 11.45
C ARG A 100 9.72 -1.22 10.27
N GLU A 101 9.39 -1.68 9.07
CA GLU A 101 9.39 -0.81 7.87
C GLU A 101 8.31 0.27 7.95
N ALA A 102 7.13 -0.03 8.49
CA ALA A 102 6.07 0.95 8.75
C ALA A 102 6.54 2.06 9.71
N THR A 103 7.20 1.68 10.83
CA THR A 103 7.75 2.64 11.79
C THR A 103 8.82 3.53 11.16
N LEU A 104 9.69 2.96 10.32
CA LEU A 104 10.72 3.73 9.59
C LEU A 104 10.09 4.69 8.58
N ALA A 105 9.07 4.27 7.83
CA ALA A 105 8.36 5.13 6.89
C ALA A 105 7.72 6.33 7.59
N MET A 106 7.05 6.09 8.72
CA MET A 106 6.45 7.12 9.55
C MET A 106 7.48 8.13 10.08
N ALA A 107 8.65 7.66 10.50
CA ALA A 107 9.73 8.53 10.97
C ALA A 107 10.34 9.40 9.86
N LEU A 108 10.43 8.88 8.64
CA LEU A 108 10.96 9.60 7.48
C LEU A 108 10.02 10.68 6.95
N ARG A 109 8.71 10.49 7.05
CA ARG A 109 7.69 11.39 6.52
C ARG A 109 6.57 11.65 7.53
N PRO A 110 6.87 12.26 8.69
CA PRO A 110 5.92 12.40 9.79
C PRO A 110 4.70 13.29 9.48
N ASN A 111 4.78 14.12 8.44
CA ASN A 111 3.73 15.06 8.03
C ASN A 111 3.15 14.72 6.64
N ASP A 112 3.34 13.51 6.15
CA ASP A 112 2.77 13.05 4.89
C ASP A 112 1.51 12.21 5.18
N ALA A 113 0.34 12.78 4.85
CA ALA A 113 -0.94 12.18 5.13
C ALA A 113 -1.08 10.78 4.52
N MET A 114 -0.59 10.59 3.28
CA MET A 114 -0.69 9.30 2.58
C MET A 114 0.23 8.25 3.22
N VAL A 115 1.45 8.64 3.60
CA VAL A 115 2.37 7.72 4.31
C VAL A 115 1.76 7.31 5.64
N MET A 116 1.24 8.26 6.42
CA MET A 116 0.61 7.97 7.71
C MET A 116 -0.60 7.06 7.58
N TYR A 117 -1.49 7.34 6.61
CA TYR A 117 -2.66 6.50 6.35
C TYR A 117 -2.27 5.06 5.97
N ASN A 118 -1.34 4.90 5.03
CA ASN A 118 -0.89 3.57 4.61
C ASN A 118 -0.17 2.81 5.73
N VAL A 119 0.58 3.50 6.58
CA VAL A 119 1.18 2.90 7.79
C VAL A 119 0.09 2.44 8.76
N ALA A 120 -0.99 3.19 8.93
CA ALA A 120 -2.12 2.77 9.75
C ALA A 120 -2.77 1.49 9.20
N CYS A 121 -2.92 1.37 7.88
CA CYS A 121 -3.41 0.15 7.24
C CYS A 121 -2.50 -1.05 7.55
N VAL A 122 -1.18 -0.90 7.48
CA VAL A 122 -0.24 -1.97 7.86
C VAL A 122 -0.44 -2.38 9.31
N PHE A 123 -0.51 -1.44 10.25
CA PHE A 123 -0.73 -1.76 11.66
C PHE A 123 -2.11 -2.37 11.90
N GLY A 124 -3.13 -1.93 11.17
CA GLY A 124 -4.47 -2.53 11.19
C GLY A 124 -4.46 -3.99 10.77
N GLN A 125 -3.82 -4.31 9.64
CA GLN A 125 -3.63 -5.71 9.17
C GLN A 125 -2.90 -6.58 10.21
N LEU A 126 -1.95 -6.01 10.94
CA LEU A 126 -1.22 -6.69 12.01
C LEU A 126 -1.99 -6.79 13.33
N GLY A 127 -3.20 -6.23 13.42
CA GLY A 127 -3.99 -6.17 14.64
C GLY A 127 -3.43 -5.24 15.73
N LYS A 128 -2.47 -4.37 15.38
CA LYS A 128 -1.82 -3.39 16.25
C LYS A 128 -2.65 -2.12 16.32
N LYS A 129 -3.74 -2.15 17.11
CA LYS A 129 -4.75 -1.10 17.14
C LYS A 129 -4.23 0.26 17.59
N ASP A 130 -3.42 0.29 18.64
CA ASP A 130 -2.91 1.55 19.21
C ASP A 130 -1.98 2.26 18.23
N GLU A 131 -1.09 1.51 17.57
CA GLU A 131 -0.18 2.04 16.56
C GLU A 131 -0.95 2.49 15.30
N ALA A 132 -2.00 1.76 14.91
CA ALA A 132 -2.86 2.14 13.80
C ALA A 132 -3.61 3.45 14.09
N LEU A 133 -4.20 3.60 15.29
CA LEU A 133 -4.86 4.83 15.72
C LEU A 133 -3.90 6.02 15.81
N GLU A 134 -2.67 5.81 16.31
CA GLU A 134 -1.64 6.85 16.33
C GLU A 134 -1.30 7.33 14.91
N ALA A 135 -1.12 6.39 13.97
CA ALA A 135 -0.84 6.73 12.58
C ALA A 135 -2.02 7.46 11.91
N LEU A 136 -3.27 7.05 12.19
CA LEU A 136 -4.47 7.74 11.69
C LEU A 136 -4.60 9.17 12.24
N ARG A 137 -4.30 9.40 13.52
CA ARG A 137 -4.25 10.77 14.08
C ARG A 137 -3.27 11.64 13.30
N LYS A 138 -2.06 11.14 13.07
CA LYS A 138 -1.04 11.87 12.28
C LYS A 138 -1.49 12.08 10.83
N ALA A 139 -2.18 11.13 10.21
CA ALA A 139 -2.76 11.29 8.88
C ALA A 139 -3.79 12.43 8.85
N LYS A 140 -4.69 12.48 9.83
CA LYS A 140 -5.67 13.58 9.98
C LYS A 140 -4.99 14.92 10.17
N ASP A 141 -4.00 15.00 11.06
CA ASP A 141 -3.24 16.23 11.31
C ASP A 141 -2.49 16.71 10.06
N ALA A 142 -2.10 15.78 9.19
CA ALA A 142 -1.44 16.05 7.91
C ALA A 142 -2.42 16.31 6.74
N GLY A 143 -3.74 16.30 6.98
CA GLY A 143 -4.76 16.65 5.99
C GLY A 143 -5.45 15.48 5.29
N GLU A 144 -5.37 14.26 5.84
CA GLU A 144 -6.22 13.16 5.37
C GLU A 144 -7.67 13.42 5.83
N GLU A 145 -8.63 13.45 4.89
CA GLU A 145 -10.02 13.83 5.16
C GLU A 145 -11.07 12.82 4.69
N ASP A 146 -10.68 11.76 3.95
CA ASP A 146 -11.64 10.82 3.37
C ASP A 146 -12.18 9.81 4.39
N ALA A 147 -13.14 10.27 5.20
CA ALA A 147 -13.82 9.42 6.17
C ALA A 147 -14.57 8.25 5.51
N THR A 148 -15.16 8.47 4.33
CA THR A 148 -15.91 7.43 3.63
C THR A 148 -15.02 6.28 3.20
N TRP A 149 -13.82 6.61 2.72
CA TRP A 149 -12.85 5.60 2.36
C TRP A 149 -12.31 4.86 3.59
N ALA A 150 -11.86 5.59 4.62
CA ALA A 150 -11.29 5.00 5.83
C ALA A 150 -12.25 4.02 6.52
N ARG A 151 -13.56 4.34 6.53
CA ARG A 151 -14.59 3.45 7.11
C ARG A 151 -14.85 2.18 6.29
N ARG A 152 -14.52 2.17 5.01
CA ARG A 152 -14.70 1.02 4.11
C ARG A 152 -13.42 0.24 3.86
N ASP A 153 -12.30 0.77 4.32
CA ASP A 153 -11.01 0.14 4.13
C ASP A 153 -10.91 -1.17 4.94
N PRO A 154 -10.79 -2.34 4.28
CA PRO A 154 -10.72 -3.60 4.96
C PRO A 154 -9.51 -3.73 5.89
N ASP A 155 -8.43 -2.99 5.62
CA ASP A 155 -7.22 -3.01 6.44
C ASP A 155 -7.42 -2.35 7.80
N LEU A 156 -8.43 -1.48 7.91
CA LEU A 156 -8.82 -0.80 9.14
C LEU A 156 -10.01 -1.45 9.86
N ALA A 157 -10.53 -2.57 9.35
CA ALA A 157 -11.70 -3.25 9.92
C ALA A 157 -11.54 -3.60 11.40
N VAL A 158 -10.31 -3.85 11.85
CA VAL A 158 -9.99 -4.14 13.27
C VAL A 158 -10.29 -2.96 14.21
N LEU A 159 -10.41 -1.75 13.66
CA LEU A 159 -10.69 -0.51 14.41
C LEU A 159 -12.19 -0.17 14.45
N HIS A 160 -13.03 -0.84 13.65
CA HIS A 160 -14.46 -0.54 13.64
C HIS A 160 -15.07 -0.74 15.03
N GLY A 161 -15.82 0.27 15.49
CA GLY A 161 -16.41 0.32 16.83
C GLY A 161 -15.46 0.80 17.93
N ASP A 162 -14.20 1.08 17.62
CA ASP A 162 -13.30 1.75 18.54
C ASP A 162 -13.71 3.22 18.71
N PRO A 163 -13.93 3.74 19.95
CA PRO A 163 -14.40 5.10 20.16
C PRO A 163 -13.48 6.19 19.56
N GLU A 164 -12.17 5.95 19.50
CA GLU A 164 -11.23 6.89 18.92
C GLU A 164 -11.31 6.88 17.39
N PHE A 165 -11.41 5.70 16.77
CA PHE A 165 -11.63 5.59 15.33
C PHE A 165 -12.92 6.27 14.90
N GLU A 166 -14.04 6.04 15.63
CA GLU A 166 -15.34 6.66 15.36
C GLU A 166 -15.28 8.20 15.50
N LYS A 167 -14.41 8.72 16.37
CA LYS A 167 -14.19 10.16 16.52
C LYS A 167 -13.35 10.73 15.36
N LEU A 168 -12.32 10.01 14.92
CA LEU A 168 -11.45 10.43 13.81
C LEU A 168 -12.20 10.41 12.47
N TYR A 169 -13.03 9.40 12.27
CA TYR A 169 -13.80 9.13 11.06
C TYR A 169 -15.27 8.90 11.40
N PRO A 170 -16.04 9.96 11.74
CA PRO A 170 -17.43 9.81 12.10
C PRO A 170 -18.27 9.23 10.96
N PRO A 171 -19.37 8.52 11.27
CA PRO A 171 -20.31 8.03 10.26
C PRO A 171 -20.77 9.15 9.34
N THR A 172 -20.78 8.89 8.04
CA THR A 172 -21.30 9.84 7.05
C THR A 172 -22.81 9.67 6.92
N ALA A 173 -23.53 10.75 6.58
CA ALA A 173 -25.00 10.71 6.44
C ALA A 173 -25.53 9.69 5.40
N ALA A 174 -24.64 8.97 4.73
CA ALA A 174 -24.95 7.94 3.72
C ALA A 174 -24.82 6.50 4.27
N GLU A 175 -24.47 6.31 5.55
CA GLU A 175 -24.49 5.05 6.29
C GLU A 175 -25.71 4.98 7.22
#